data_ae14d0f1a71f1bc5959e198612a87a81
#
_entry.id   ae14d0f1a71f1bc5959e198612a87a81
#
_cell.length_a   1.000
_cell.length_b   1.000
_cell.length_c   1.000
_cell.angle_alpha   90.00
_cell.angle_beta   90.00
_cell.angle_gamma   90.00
#
_symmetry.space_group_name_H-M   'P 1'
#
loop_
_entity.id
_entity.type
_entity.pdbx_description
1 polymer ?
#
loop_
_entity_poly.entity_id
_entity_poly.type
_entity_poly.pdbx_seq_one_letter_code
_entity_poly.pdbx_strand_id
1 'polypeptide(L)'
;MSDPPFAVKGIDHIVLRVRALPRALVFYRDVLGCSVERQQPELGLTQLRAGRSLIDLVTLDGPLGRSPATPGPGGPNLDHFCLGLAPFREADLSAWLAAYGVEVIAPATRYGAEGEGRSFYIEDPDGNRIELKGARGDGPTQGREL
;
A
#
# COMPACT_ATOMS: atom_id res chain seq x y z
N MET A 1 -14.40 -33.70 -3.66
CA MET A 1 -13.75 -32.89 -2.63
C MET A 1 -14.77 -32.01 -1.95
N SER A 2 -14.69 -31.90 -0.65
CA SER A 2 -15.56 -31.00 0.08
C SER A 2 -14.93 -29.62 0.15
N ASP A 3 -15.74 -28.61 0.40
CA ASP A 3 -15.27 -27.24 0.57
C ASP A 3 -14.61 -27.07 1.93
N PRO A 4 -13.68 -26.13 2.05
CA PRO A 4 -13.13 -25.81 3.38
C PRO A 4 -14.23 -25.34 4.33
N PRO A 5 -14.10 -25.59 5.64
CA PRO A 5 -15.13 -25.17 6.59
C PRO A 5 -15.03 -23.68 6.95
N PHE A 6 -14.55 -22.85 6.06
CA PHE A 6 -14.37 -21.42 6.27
C PHE A 6 -14.34 -20.72 4.92
N ALA A 7 -14.43 -19.40 4.95
CA ALA A 7 -14.23 -18.56 3.76
C ALA A 7 -13.23 -17.46 4.10
N VAL A 8 -12.38 -17.12 3.13
CA VAL A 8 -11.46 -15.99 3.28
C VAL A 8 -12.25 -14.69 3.14
N LYS A 9 -12.16 -13.82 4.14
CA LYS A 9 -12.88 -12.54 4.13
C LYS A 9 -12.10 -11.45 3.40
N GLY A 10 -10.78 -11.55 3.37
CA GLY A 10 -9.94 -10.53 2.76
C GLY A 10 -8.55 -10.53 3.39
N ILE A 11 -7.77 -9.55 3.03
CA ILE A 11 -6.45 -9.34 3.64
C ILE A 11 -6.66 -8.57 4.94
N ASP A 12 -6.24 -9.14 6.08
CA ASP A 12 -6.36 -8.49 7.37
C ASP A 12 -5.30 -7.39 7.54
N HIS A 13 -4.04 -7.75 7.36
CA HIS A 13 -2.96 -6.78 7.45
C HIS A 13 -1.74 -7.28 6.71
N ILE A 14 -0.83 -6.36 6.40
CA ILE A 14 0.50 -6.67 5.88
C ILE A 14 1.52 -6.07 6.83
N VAL A 15 2.73 -6.62 6.84
CA VAL A 15 3.81 -6.14 7.70
C VAL A 15 4.98 -5.72 6.83
N LEU A 16 5.42 -4.49 7.00
CA LEU A 16 6.54 -3.93 6.26
C LEU A 16 7.68 -3.60 7.22
N ARG A 17 8.88 -3.97 6.83
CA ARG A 17 10.08 -3.62 7.58
C ARG A 17 10.59 -2.27 7.09
N VAL A 18 10.80 -1.35 8.02
CA VAL A 18 11.20 0.02 7.67
C VAL A 18 12.46 0.42 8.42
N ARG A 19 13.29 1.22 7.76
CA ARG A 19 14.53 1.70 8.35
C ARG A 19 14.33 2.84 9.31
N ALA A 20 13.39 3.75 9.01
CA ALA A 20 13.16 4.95 9.81
C ALA A 20 11.68 5.19 9.93
N LEU A 21 11.14 5.03 11.15
CA LEU A 21 9.71 5.19 11.38
C LEU A 21 9.20 6.58 11.01
N PRO A 22 9.87 7.69 11.38
CA PRO A 22 9.32 9.02 11.04
C PRO A 22 9.12 9.21 9.55
N ARG A 23 10.06 8.75 8.74
CA ARG A 23 9.99 8.85 7.28
C ARG A 23 8.86 7.98 6.73
N ALA A 24 8.71 6.77 7.25
CA ALA A 24 7.63 5.88 6.85
C ALA A 24 6.26 6.47 7.22
N LEU A 25 6.16 7.13 8.38
CA LEU A 25 4.91 7.75 8.80
C LEU A 25 4.51 8.91 7.90
N VAL A 26 5.47 9.73 7.47
CA VAL A 26 5.16 10.78 6.51
C VAL A 26 4.53 10.16 5.26
N PHE A 27 5.09 9.07 4.79
CA PHE A 27 4.57 8.43 3.58
C PHE A 27 3.18 7.83 3.79
N TYR A 28 3.04 6.92 4.75
CA TYR A 28 1.78 6.18 4.89
C TYR A 28 0.68 7.01 5.53
N ARG A 29 1.01 7.84 6.50
CA ARG A 29 0.01 8.66 7.19
C ARG A 29 -0.29 9.96 6.46
N ASP A 30 0.75 10.71 6.10
CA ASP A 30 0.53 12.07 5.56
C ASP A 30 0.28 12.06 4.07
N VAL A 31 0.99 11.24 3.31
CA VAL A 31 0.81 11.17 1.86
C VAL A 31 -0.40 10.29 1.52
N LEU A 32 -0.47 9.07 2.08
CA LEU A 32 -1.53 8.13 1.73
C LEU A 32 -2.77 8.24 2.61
N GLY A 33 -2.71 8.96 3.71
CA GLY A 33 -3.89 9.19 4.53
C GLY A 33 -4.24 8.07 5.50
N CYS A 34 -3.33 7.13 5.74
CA CYS A 34 -3.56 6.11 6.75
C CYS A 34 -3.45 6.72 8.13
N SER A 35 -4.24 6.27 9.08
CA SER A 35 -4.20 6.79 10.44
C SER A 35 -3.53 5.81 11.39
N VAL A 36 -2.80 6.34 12.37
CA VAL A 36 -2.17 5.48 13.37
C VAL A 36 -3.26 4.86 14.23
N GLU A 37 -3.31 3.53 14.22
CA GLU A 37 -4.28 2.77 14.99
C GLU A 37 -3.73 2.43 16.37
N ARG A 38 -2.47 2.01 16.43
CA ARG A 38 -1.88 1.49 17.65
C ARG A 38 -0.36 1.51 17.52
N GLN A 39 0.32 1.74 18.64
CA GLN A 39 1.77 1.69 18.68
C GLN A 39 2.23 0.87 19.88
N GLN A 40 3.26 0.06 19.65
CA GLN A 40 3.96 -0.68 20.70
C GLN A 40 5.44 -0.44 20.54
N PRO A 41 5.96 0.67 21.11
CA PRO A 41 7.35 1.06 20.88
C PRO A 41 8.37 0.02 21.30
N GLU A 42 8.07 -0.75 22.35
CA GLU A 42 8.97 -1.79 22.86
C GLU A 42 9.18 -2.90 21.82
N LEU A 43 8.23 -3.06 20.89
CA LEU A 43 8.34 -4.03 19.80
C LEU A 43 8.81 -3.39 18.51
N GLY A 44 8.94 -2.08 18.48
CA GLY A 44 9.23 -1.35 17.26
C GLY A 44 8.08 -1.42 16.26
N LEU A 45 6.85 -1.51 16.77
CA LEU A 45 5.65 -1.75 15.95
C LEU A 45 4.75 -0.52 15.93
N THR A 46 4.36 -0.10 14.73
CA THR A 46 3.33 0.92 14.53
C THR A 46 2.31 0.37 13.54
N GLN A 47 1.05 0.36 13.94
CA GLN A 47 -0.02 -0.20 13.11
C GLN A 47 -0.88 0.93 12.56
N LEU A 48 -1.05 0.94 11.26
CA LEU A 48 -1.79 1.98 10.54
C LEU A 48 -3.06 1.40 9.95
N ARG A 49 -4.14 2.16 10.06
CA ARG A 49 -5.42 1.80 9.44
C ARG A 49 -5.39 2.21 7.97
N ALA A 50 -5.61 1.24 7.08
CA ALA A 50 -5.70 1.45 5.63
C ALA A 50 -7.02 0.85 5.18
N GLY A 51 -8.10 1.65 5.27
CA GLY A 51 -9.43 1.16 4.98
C GLY A 51 -9.84 0.05 5.94
N ARG A 52 -10.10 -1.12 5.43
CA ARG A 52 -10.54 -2.28 6.22
C ARG A 52 -9.37 -3.14 6.70
N SER A 53 -8.16 -2.79 6.31
CA SER A 53 -6.96 -3.55 6.63
C SER A 53 -6.01 -2.72 7.45
N LEU A 54 -4.96 -3.35 7.97
CA LEU A 54 -3.88 -2.63 8.63
C LEU A 54 -2.60 -2.77 7.83
N ILE A 55 -1.78 -1.74 7.89
CA ILE A 55 -0.39 -1.80 7.46
C ILE A 55 0.44 -1.65 8.73
N ASP A 56 1.19 -2.70 9.06
CA ASP A 56 2.06 -2.70 10.23
C ASP A 56 3.47 -2.33 9.80
N LEU A 57 4.03 -1.34 10.48
CA LEU A 57 5.42 -0.95 10.25
C LEU A 57 6.26 -1.46 11.41
N VAL A 58 7.30 -2.23 11.09
CA VAL A 58 8.24 -2.74 12.11
C VAL A 58 9.64 -2.22 11.76
N THR A 59 10.29 -1.60 12.75
CA THR A 59 11.62 -1.05 12.53
C THR A 59 12.67 -2.15 12.51
N LEU A 60 13.67 -1.99 11.65
CA LEU A 60 14.69 -3.03 11.45
C LEU A 60 15.48 -3.32 12.72
N ASP A 61 15.66 -2.33 13.60
CA ASP A 61 16.41 -2.50 14.83
C ASP A 61 15.54 -3.00 15.99
N GLY A 62 14.23 -3.10 15.79
CA GLY A 62 13.32 -3.61 16.82
C GLY A 62 13.19 -5.12 16.78
N PRO A 63 12.62 -5.71 17.83
CA PRO A 63 12.50 -7.17 17.91
C PRO A 63 11.76 -7.81 16.75
N LEU A 64 10.72 -7.17 16.26
CA LEU A 64 9.90 -7.73 15.19
C LEU A 64 10.50 -7.55 13.80
N GLY A 65 11.20 -6.44 13.58
CA GLY A 65 11.78 -6.15 12.27
C GLY A 65 13.16 -6.73 12.06
N ARG A 66 13.76 -7.28 13.08
CA ARG A 66 15.14 -7.77 13.08
C ARG A 66 15.23 -9.19 12.53
N SER A 67 14.57 -9.47 11.46
CA SER A 67 14.59 -10.82 10.89
C SER A 67 15.87 -11.05 10.09
N PRO A 68 16.51 -12.22 10.24
CA PRO A 68 17.65 -12.57 9.38
C PRO A 68 17.23 -13.04 7.99
N ALA A 69 15.93 -13.11 7.71
CA ALA A 69 15.45 -13.63 6.44
C ALA A 69 15.96 -12.78 5.29
N THR A 70 16.52 -13.41 4.27
CA THR A 70 16.95 -12.75 3.06
C THR A 70 15.95 -13.04 1.95
N PRO A 71 15.85 -12.14 0.96
CA PRO A 71 15.00 -12.43 -0.20
C PRO A 71 15.45 -13.69 -0.90
N GLY A 72 14.51 -14.39 -1.55
CA GLY A 72 14.83 -15.55 -2.36
C GLY A 72 15.67 -15.16 -3.58
N PRO A 73 16.08 -16.17 -4.37
CA PRO A 73 17.01 -15.92 -5.47
C PRO A 73 16.55 -14.91 -6.52
N GLY A 74 15.27 -14.67 -6.64
CA GLY A 74 14.74 -13.70 -7.61
C GLY A 74 14.42 -12.33 -7.02
N GLY A 75 14.80 -12.08 -5.77
CA GLY A 75 14.48 -10.84 -5.07
C GLY A 75 13.44 -11.06 -3.97
N PRO A 76 12.79 -10.01 -3.47
CA PRO A 76 11.79 -10.15 -2.41
C PRO A 76 10.61 -10.99 -2.86
N ASN A 77 10.06 -11.79 -1.93
CA ASN A 77 8.87 -12.61 -2.24
C ASN A 77 7.66 -11.75 -2.55
N LEU A 78 7.50 -10.64 -1.86
CA LEU A 78 6.41 -9.72 -2.14
C LEU A 78 6.86 -8.72 -3.19
N ASP A 79 6.34 -8.86 -4.41
CA ASP A 79 6.65 -7.94 -5.49
C ASP A 79 6.06 -6.56 -5.24
N HIS A 80 4.79 -6.52 -4.93
CA HIS A 80 4.09 -5.29 -4.58
C HIS A 80 2.77 -5.65 -3.90
N PHE A 81 2.11 -4.65 -3.35
CA PHE A 81 0.73 -4.78 -2.92
C PHE A 81 -0.08 -3.61 -3.48
N CYS A 82 -1.39 -3.78 -3.54
CA CYS A 82 -2.26 -2.81 -4.18
C CYS A 82 -3.25 -2.23 -3.18
N LEU A 83 -3.39 -0.90 -3.22
CA LEU A 83 -4.41 -0.20 -2.47
C LEU A 83 -5.47 0.31 -3.43
N GLY A 84 -6.72 -0.01 -3.14
CA GLY A 84 -7.84 0.54 -3.88
C GLY A 84 -8.17 1.92 -3.35
N LEU A 85 -8.28 2.89 -4.24
CA LEU A 85 -8.56 4.28 -3.89
C LEU A 85 -9.90 4.70 -4.45
N ALA A 86 -10.61 5.50 -3.69
CA ALA A 86 -11.85 6.12 -4.15
C ALA A 86 -11.95 7.53 -3.57
N PRO A 87 -12.16 8.54 -4.40
CA PRO A 87 -12.17 8.46 -5.86
C PRO A 87 -10.78 8.29 -6.42
N PHE A 88 -10.67 7.77 -7.63
CA PHE A 88 -9.40 7.66 -8.33
C PHE A 88 -9.42 8.63 -9.50
N ARG A 89 -8.82 9.79 -9.29
CA ARG A 89 -8.68 10.82 -10.33
C ARG A 89 -7.20 10.98 -10.62
N GLU A 90 -6.79 10.38 -11.72
CA GLU A 90 -5.37 10.18 -12.02
C GLU A 90 -4.57 11.48 -11.99
N ALA A 91 -5.06 12.54 -12.60
CA ALA A 91 -4.33 13.80 -12.65
C ALA A 91 -4.19 14.43 -11.26
N ASP A 92 -5.26 14.38 -10.46
CA ASP A 92 -5.23 14.93 -9.11
C ASP A 92 -4.28 14.14 -8.22
N LEU A 93 -4.33 12.80 -8.34
CA LEU A 93 -3.42 11.95 -7.57
C LEU A 93 -1.98 12.19 -7.95
N SER A 94 -1.70 12.30 -9.24
CA SER A 94 -0.32 12.56 -9.70
C SER A 94 0.21 13.88 -9.17
N ALA A 95 -0.62 14.92 -9.19
CA ALA A 95 -0.23 16.23 -8.66
C ALA A 95 0.01 16.17 -7.15
N TRP A 96 -0.85 15.48 -6.42
CA TRP A 96 -0.71 15.31 -4.97
C TRP A 96 0.60 14.60 -4.64
N LEU A 97 0.86 13.48 -5.34
CA LEU A 97 2.06 12.68 -5.10
C LEU A 97 3.32 13.47 -5.45
N ALA A 98 3.28 14.21 -6.56
CA ALA A 98 4.43 15.02 -6.98
C ALA A 98 4.77 16.08 -5.94
N ALA A 99 3.78 16.64 -5.25
CA ALA A 99 4.01 17.63 -4.21
C ALA A 99 4.81 17.04 -3.04
N TYR A 100 4.75 15.73 -2.85
CA TYR A 100 5.55 15.05 -1.82
C TYR A 100 6.79 14.38 -2.40
N GLY A 101 7.09 14.61 -3.67
CA GLY A 101 8.26 14.02 -4.32
C GLY A 101 8.11 12.55 -4.64
N VAL A 102 6.88 12.06 -4.73
CA VAL A 102 6.62 10.65 -5.04
C VAL A 102 6.35 10.53 -6.54
N GLU A 103 7.14 9.68 -7.19
CA GLU A 103 7.04 9.48 -8.63
C GLU A 103 5.96 8.47 -8.98
N VAL A 104 5.18 8.78 -10.00
CA VAL A 104 4.18 7.87 -10.56
C VAL A 104 4.84 7.02 -11.63
N ILE A 105 4.70 5.70 -11.52
CA ILE A 105 5.39 4.74 -12.37
C ILE A 105 4.36 3.92 -13.14
N ALA A 106 4.55 3.80 -14.46
CA ALA A 106 3.83 2.89 -15.34
C ALA A 106 2.29 2.97 -15.23
N PRO A 107 1.69 4.16 -15.46
CA PRO A 107 0.22 4.23 -15.46
C PRO A 107 -0.36 3.37 -16.56
N ALA A 108 -1.42 2.64 -16.24
CA ALA A 108 -2.08 1.75 -17.21
C ALA A 108 -3.44 1.32 -16.65
N THR A 109 -4.22 0.66 -17.48
CA THR A 109 -5.44 -0.02 -17.03
C THR A 109 -5.06 -1.43 -16.62
N ARG A 110 -5.47 -1.82 -15.39
CA ARG A 110 -5.14 -3.15 -14.86
C ARG A 110 -6.34 -3.78 -14.18
N TYR A 111 -6.34 -5.08 -14.13
CA TYR A 111 -7.39 -5.85 -13.49
C TYR A 111 -7.06 -6.04 -12.00
N GLY A 112 -8.07 -6.00 -11.18
CA GLY A 112 -7.93 -6.24 -9.75
C GLY A 112 -9.24 -6.70 -9.14
N ALA A 113 -9.32 -6.62 -7.81
CA ALA A 113 -10.47 -7.15 -7.08
C ALA A 113 -11.80 -6.50 -7.46
N GLU A 114 -11.76 -5.26 -7.95
CA GLU A 114 -12.96 -4.53 -8.36
C GLU A 114 -13.03 -4.37 -9.89
N GLY A 115 -12.41 -5.29 -10.62
CA GLY A 115 -12.43 -5.26 -12.07
C GLY A 115 -11.30 -4.43 -12.65
N GLU A 116 -11.41 -4.10 -13.94
CA GLU A 116 -10.41 -3.29 -14.58
C GLU A 116 -10.57 -1.83 -14.19
N GLY A 117 -9.46 -1.15 -13.96
CA GLY A 117 -9.45 0.27 -13.65
C GLY A 117 -8.07 0.84 -13.87
N ARG A 118 -7.97 2.16 -13.84
CA ARG A 118 -6.68 2.81 -13.96
C ARG A 118 -5.84 2.53 -12.72
N SER A 119 -4.54 2.38 -12.90
CA SER A 119 -3.62 2.21 -11.79
C SER A 119 -2.24 2.69 -12.17
N PHE A 120 -1.41 2.90 -11.17
CA PHE A 120 0.02 3.16 -11.35
C PHE A 120 0.75 2.68 -10.10
N TYR A 121 2.08 2.62 -10.20
CA TYR A 121 2.90 2.22 -9.06
C TYR A 121 3.61 3.42 -8.46
N ILE A 122 3.85 3.33 -7.16
CA ILE A 122 4.72 4.26 -6.42
C ILE A 122 5.64 3.43 -5.56
N GLU A 123 6.66 4.07 -5.00
CA GLU A 123 7.57 3.40 -4.08
C GLU A 123 7.63 4.17 -2.77
N ASP A 124 7.64 3.42 -1.66
CA ASP A 124 7.78 4.04 -0.34
C ASP A 124 9.26 4.34 -0.06
N PRO A 125 9.58 5.01 1.05
CA PRO A 125 10.98 5.36 1.35
C PRO A 125 11.91 4.18 1.51
N ASP A 126 11.39 2.98 1.71
CA ASP A 126 12.19 1.77 1.88
C ASP A 126 12.24 0.92 0.62
N GLY A 127 11.69 1.42 -0.49
CA GLY A 127 11.70 0.72 -1.76
C GLY A 127 10.57 -0.29 -1.92
N ASN A 128 9.60 -0.30 -1.03
CA ASN A 128 8.43 -1.15 -1.21
C ASN A 128 7.56 -0.58 -2.32
N ARG A 129 7.14 -1.45 -3.24
CA ARG A 129 6.32 -1.02 -4.38
C ARG A 129 4.85 -1.17 -4.04
N ILE A 130 4.10 -0.13 -4.34
CA ILE A 130 2.67 -0.07 -4.05
C ILE A 130 1.95 0.30 -5.33
N GLU A 131 0.94 -0.49 -5.68
CA GLU A 131 0.02 -0.14 -6.77
C GLU A 131 -1.15 0.64 -6.18
N LEU A 132 -1.48 1.78 -6.78
CA LEU A 132 -2.68 2.54 -6.43
C LEU A 132 -3.66 2.37 -7.58
N LYS A 133 -4.86 1.91 -7.26
CA LYS A 133 -5.80 1.50 -8.31
C LYS A 133 -7.21 1.99 -8.02
N GLY A 134 -7.89 2.44 -9.06
CA GLY A 134 -9.30 2.74 -9.00
C GLY A 134 -10.15 1.55 -9.41
N ALA A 135 -11.43 1.64 -9.12
CA ALA A 135 -12.39 0.63 -9.51
C ALA A 135 -12.77 0.83 -10.98
N ARG A 136 -13.48 -0.15 -11.53
CA ARG A 136 -14.03 -0.05 -12.87
C ARG A 136 -14.88 1.22 -12.99
N GLY A 137 -14.65 1.99 -14.03
CA GLY A 137 -15.37 3.22 -14.24
C GLY A 137 -14.72 4.47 -13.67
N ASP A 138 -13.69 4.33 -12.84
CA ASP A 138 -12.94 5.45 -12.28
C ASP A 138 -11.77 5.80 -13.20
N GLY A 139 -12.06 6.17 -14.41
CA GLY A 139 -11.02 6.52 -15.36
C GLY A 139 -10.83 8.03 -15.48
N PRO A 140 -9.85 8.45 -16.30
CA PRO A 140 -9.58 9.87 -16.50
C PRO A 140 -10.75 10.62 -17.11
N THR A 141 -11.68 9.91 -17.72
CA THR A 141 -12.82 10.56 -18.37
C THR A 141 -14.05 10.66 -17.51
N GLN A 142 -14.00 10.14 -16.30
CA GLN A 142 -15.17 10.05 -15.44
C GLN A 142 -15.85 11.38 -15.17
N GLY A 143 -15.08 12.40 -14.94
CA GLY A 143 -15.65 13.69 -14.58
C GLY A 143 -16.15 14.52 -15.73
N ARG A 144 -16.06 14.04 -16.95
CA ARG A 144 -16.40 14.84 -18.10
C ARG A 144 -17.81 14.64 -18.59
N GLU A 145 -18.49 13.70 -18.01
CA GLU A 145 -19.87 13.43 -18.38
C GLU A 145 -20.81 14.47 -17.85
N LEU A 146 -20.34 15.40 -17.14
CA LEU A 146 -21.17 16.45 -16.61
C LEU A 146 -21.50 17.49 -17.64
#